data_a6971d974e222d6dd9135bd2b6032d54
#
_entry.id   a6971d974e222d6dd9135bd2b6032d54
#
_cell.length_a   1.000
_cell.length_b   1.000
_cell.length_c   1.000
_cell.angle_alpha   90.00
_cell.angle_beta   90.00
_cell.angle_gamma   90.00
#
_symmetry.space_group_name_H-M   'P 1'
#
loop_
_entity.id
_entity.type
_entity.pdbx_description
1 polymer ?
#
loop_
_entity_poly.entity_id
_entity_poly.type
_entity_poly.pdbx_seq_one_letter_code
_entity_poly.pdbx_strand_id
1 'polypeptide(L)'
;AFTWGVLDRLLEETWLRIDAISGTSAGAMNAAVLADGWMEGGASGARAALDAFWERVACAAMFSPLQRTPLDHMLGRWTLDHSPVFIGFDLMARLLSPYDLNPHGFNPLREILAESVNFARLARAPIKLFITATNVRTGRGRIFRNAEISPDVLLASACLPTMFHAVEIDGEPYWD
;
A
#
# COMPACT_ATOMS: atom_id res chain seq x y z
N ALA A 1 -6.83 -5.67 -3.90
CA ALA A 1 -7.77 -6.21 -4.87
C ALA A 1 -9.23 -5.83 -4.61
N PHE A 2 -9.82 -6.12 -3.43
CA PHE A 2 -11.24 -5.82 -3.17
C PHE A 2 -11.55 -4.31 -3.27
N THR A 3 -10.83 -3.48 -2.52
CA THR A 3 -11.01 -2.01 -2.52
C THR A 3 -10.83 -1.41 -3.91
N TRP A 4 -9.83 -1.85 -4.66
CA TRP A 4 -9.64 -1.44 -6.05
C TRP A 4 -10.86 -1.75 -6.92
N GLY A 5 -11.40 -2.98 -6.88
CA GLY A 5 -12.59 -3.34 -7.65
C GLY A 5 -13.83 -2.51 -7.28
N VAL A 6 -14.00 -2.18 -5.98
CA VAL A 6 -15.08 -1.28 -5.54
C VAL A 6 -14.88 0.13 -6.10
N LEU A 7 -13.68 0.69 -6.00
CA LEU A 7 -13.36 2.02 -6.52
C LEU A 7 -13.51 2.08 -8.05
N ASP A 8 -13.06 1.05 -8.76
CA ASP A 8 -13.22 0.94 -10.21
C ASP A 8 -14.70 1.03 -10.61
N ARG A 9 -15.56 0.27 -9.91
CA ARG A 9 -17.01 0.31 -10.14
C ARG A 9 -17.64 1.65 -9.76
N LEU A 10 -17.23 2.27 -8.66
CA LEU A 10 -17.75 3.58 -8.23
C LEU A 10 -17.37 4.70 -9.22
N LEU A 11 -16.17 4.61 -9.82
CA LEU A 11 -15.71 5.60 -10.81
C LEU A 11 -16.43 5.51 -12.16
N GLU A 12 -17.24 4.48 -12.42
CA GLU A 12 -18.15 4.40 -13.56
C GLU A 12 -19.40 5.26 -13.37
N GLU A 13 -19.75 5.59 -12.12
CA GLU A 13 -20.98 6.34 -11.81
C GLU A 13 -20.77 7.84 -12.02
N THR A 14 -21.36 8.40 -13.06
CA THR A 14 -21.19 9.82 -13.44
C THR A 14 -21.81 10.82 -12.49
N TRP A 15 -22.76 10.37 -11.65
CA TRP A 15 -23.41 11.21 -10.64
C TRP A 15 -22.62 11.27 -9.33
N LEU A 16 -21.70 10.33 -9.10
CA LEU A 16 -20.93 10.25 -7.87
C LEU A 16 -19.75 11.23 -7.88
N ARG A 17 -19.65 12.04 -6.85
CA ARG A 17 -18.48 12.90 -6.61
C ARG A 17 -17.76 12.42 -5.39
N ILE A 18 -16.45 12.20 -5.53
CA ILE A 18 -15.57 11.84 -4.42
C ILE A 18 -14.88 13.11 -3.95
N ASP A 19 -15.29 13.64 -2.81
CA ASP A 19 -14.72 14.86 -2.23
C ASP A 19 -13.52 14.54 -1.30
N ALA A 20 -13.56 13.37 -0.66
CA ALA A 20 -12.48 12.95 0.24
C ALA A 20 -12.36 11.44 0.33
N ILE A 21 -11.15 10.96 0.63
CA ILE A 21 -10.85 9.54 0.88
C ILE A 21 -10.00 9.45 2.15
N SER A 22 -10.40 8.58 3.07
CA SER A 22 -9.60 8.14 4.21
C SER A 22 -9.07 6.74 3.95
N GLY A 23 -7.79 6.51 4.23
CA GLY A 23 -7.18 5.21 3.97
C GLY A 23 -5.99 4.90 4.86
N THR A 24 -5.79 3.60 5.07
CA THR A 24 -4.64 3.02 5.76
C THR A 24 -4.14 1.86 4.90
N SER A 25 -2.86 1.55 4.92
CA SER A 25 -2.28 0.39 4.23
C SER A 25 -2.61 0.37 2.72
N ALA A 26 -3.12 -0.72 2.21
CA ALA A 26 -3.58 -0.82 0.81
C ALA A 26 -4.65 0.23 0.45
N GLY A 27 -5.44 0.68 1.43
CA GLY A 27 -6.40 1.76 1.27
C GLY A 27 -5.72 3.11 1.02
N ALA A 28 -4.60 3.38 1.68
CA ALA A 28 -3.78 4.57 1.45
C ALA A 28 -3.19 4.58 0.04
N MET A 29 -2.70 3.42 -0.45
CA MET A 29 -2.20 3.27 -1.82
C MET A 29 -3.30 3.58 -2.84
N ASN A 30 -4.48 2.95 -2.68
CA ASN A 30 -5.62 3.21 -3.57
C ASN A 30 -6.00 4.69 -3.57
N ALA A 31 -6.05 5.34 -2.41
CA ALA A 31 -6.43 6.75 -2.29
C ALA A 31 -5.45 7.67 -3.02
N ALA A 32 -4.14 7.46 -2.84
CA ALA A 32 -3.10 8.28 -3.47
C ALA A 32 -3.09 8.09 -5.00
N VAL A 33 -3.11 6.84 -5.48
CA VAL A 33 -3.11 6.52 -6.91
C VAL A 33 -4.37 7.04 -7.59
N LEU A 34 -5.55 6.87 -6.97
CA LEU A 34 -6.81 7.39 -7.49
C LEU A 34 -6.77 8.91 -7.61
N ALA A 35 -6.37 9.62 -6.55
CA ALA A 35 -6.38 11.08 -6.55
C ALA A 35 -5.37 11.68 -7.55
N ASP A 36 -4.22 11.05 -7.71
CA ASP A 36 -3.22 11.44 -8.71
C ASP A 36 -3.71 11.19 -10.14
N GLY A 37 -4.25 9.99 -10.42
CA GLY A 37 -4.83 9.64 -11.72
C GLY A 37 -6.06 10.49 -12.08
N TRP A 38 -6.84 10.90 -11.06
CA TRP A 38 -7.95 11.84 -11.26
C TRP A 38 -7.49 13.17 -11.83
N MET A 39 -6.33 13.66 -11.41
CA MET A 39 -5.73 14.90 -11.93
C MET A 39 -5.27 14.78 -13.38
N GLU A 40 -5.02 13.57 -13.87
CA GLU A 40 -4.63 13.34 -15.27
C GLU A 40 -5.82 13.26 -16.23
N GLY A 41 -6.88 12.58 -15.81
CA GLY A 41 -7.99 12.29 -16.73
C GLY A 41 -9.33 12.03 -16.03
N GLY A 42 -9.56 12.60 -14.86
CA GLY A 42 -10.81 12.39 -14.12
C GLY A 42 -11.02 10.92 -13.77
N ALA A 43 -12.26 10.44 -13.84
CA ALA A 43 -12.61 9.08 -13.50
C ALA A 43 -11.84 8.03 -14.33
N SER A 44 -11.68 8.26 -15.64
CA SER A 44 -10.95 7.33 -16.52
C SER A 44 -9.46 7.30 -16.22
N GLY A 45 -8.85 8.46 -15.91
CA GLY A 45 -7.44 8.54 -15.48
C GLY A 45 -7.21 7.83 -14.15
N ALA A 46 -8.12 8.02 -13.18
CA ALA A 46 -8.05 7.33 -11.90
C ALA A 46 -8.13 5.80 -12.05
N ARG A 47 -9.04 5.30 -12.89
CA ARG A 47 -9.18 3.86 -13.17
C ARG A 47 -7.92 3.29 -13.81
N ALA A 48 -7.40 3.95 -14.85
CA ALA A 48 -6.18 3.53 -15.53
C ALA A 48 -4.95 3.54 -14.59
N ALA A 49 -4.83 4.54 -13.73
CA ALA A 49 -3.75 4.62 -12.75
C ALA A 49 -3.83 3.48 -11.72
N LEU A 50 -5.02 3.17 -11.21
CA LEU A 50 -5.24 2.06 -10.28
C LEU A 50 -4.90 0.71 -10.92
N ASP A 51 -5.31 0.49 -12.16
CA ASP A 51 -5.01 -0.74 -12.91
C ASP A 51 -3.50 -0.92 -13.07
N ALA A 52 -2.84 0.08 -13.61
CA ALA A 52 -1.38 0.06 -13.82
C ALA A 52 -0.59 -0.13 -12.51
N PHE A 53 -1.01 0.52 -11.43
CA PHE A 53 -0.36 0.37 -10.12
C PHE A 53 -0.47 -1.07 -9.59
N TRP A 54 -1.68 -1.64 -9.59
CA TRP A 54 -1.87 -2.99 -9.05
C TRP A 54 -1.29 -4.07 -9.95
N GLU A 55 -1.19 -3.84 -11.26
CA GLU A 55 -0.45 -4.72 -12.18
C GLU A 55 1.05 -4.73 -11.83
N ARG A 56 1.67 -3.57 -11.59
CA ARG A 56 3.08 -3.49 -11.15
C ARG A 56 3.30 -4.19 -9.82
N VAL A 57 2.40 -3.97 -8.85
CA VAL A 57 2.48 -4.66 -7.55
C VAL A 57 2.35 -6.17 -7.72
N ALA A 58 1.44 -6.65 -8.57
CA ALA A 58 1.27 -8.06 -8.86
C ALA A 58 2.51 -8.66 -9.54
N CYS A 59 3.09 -7.96 -10.51
CA CYS A 59 4.34 -8.38 -11.15
C CYS A 59 5.51 -8.46 -10.16
N ALA A 60 5.67 -7.46 -9.29
CA ALA A 60 6.69 -7.49 -8.25
C ALA A 60 6.48 -8.64 -7.25
N ALA A 61 5.22 -8.93 -6.91
CA ALA A 61 4.86 -10.04 -6.03
C ALA A 61 5.14 -11.42 -6.66
N MET A 62 5.19 -11.56 -7.99
CA MET A 62 5.51 -12.84 -8.65
C MET A 62 6.91 -13.37 -8.32
N PHE A 63 7.81 -12.50 -7.91
CA PHE A 63 9.16 -12.88 -7.47
C PHE A 63 9.27 -13.08 -5.95
N SER A 64 8.18 -12.91 -5.22
CA SER A 64 8.16 -13.13 -3.77
C SER A 64 8.17 -14.63 -3.44
N PRO A 65 8.96 -15.08 -2.45
CA PRO A 65 8.93 -16.46 -1.97
C PRO A 65 7.61 -16.82 -1.26
N LEU A 66 6.78 -15.83 -0.94
CA LEU A 66 5.49 -15.98 -0.26
C LEU A 66 4.35 -16.14 -1.27
N GLN A 67 4.47 -17.08 -2.20
CA GLN A 67 3.43 -17.39 -3.18
C GLN A 67 2.72 -18.70 -2.85
N ARG A 68 1.46 -18.79 -3.33
CA ARG A 68 0.74 -20.05 -3.31
C ARG A 68 1.40 -21.02 -4.30
N THR A 69 1.59 -22.26 -3.87
CA THR A 69 2.13 -23.31 -4.72
C THR A 69 1.09 -23.72 -5.78
N PRO A 70 1.51 -24.29 -6.92
CA PRO A 70 0.57 -24.88 -7.89
C PRO A 70 -0.39 -25.89 -7.25
N LEU A 71 0.04 -26.60 -6.22
CA LEU A 71 -0.77 -27.54 -5.45
C LEU A 71 -1.89 -26.84 -4.67
N ASP A 72 -1.60 -25.67 -4.07
CA ASP A 72 -2.61 -24.88 -3.36
C ASP A 72 -3.68 -24.37 -4.32
N HIS A 73 -3.29 -24.01 -5.54
CA HIS A 73 -4.23 -23.64 -6.59
C HIS A 73 -5.14 -24.80 -7.00
N MET A 74 -4.58 -26.01 -7.17
CA MET A 74 -5.37 -27.21 -7.52
C MET A 74 -6.32 -27.65 -6.39
N LEU A 75 -5.93 -27.46 -5.14
CA LEU A 75 -6.74 -27.81 -3.98
C LEU A 75 -7.74 -26.71 -3.57
N GLY A 76 -7.84 -25.62 -4.33
CA GLY A 76 -8.74 -24.50 -4.04
C GLY A 76 -8.42 -23.78 -2.73
N ARG A 77 -7.18 -23.87 -2.25
CA ARG A 77 -6.74 -23.21 -1.02
C ARG A 77 -6.47 -21.74 -1.29
N TRP A 78 -7.26 -20.86 -0.71
CA TRP A 78 -7.17 -19.41 -0.91
C TRP A 78 -6.21 -18.72 0.07
N THR A 79 -5.75 -19.43 1.13
CA THR A 79 -4.85 -18.91 2.17
C THR A 79 -3.49 -19.57 2.07
N LEU A 80 -2.45 -18.87 2.60
CA LEU A 80 -1.08 -19.38 2.70
C LEU A 80 -0.83 -20.18 3.99
N ASP A 81 -1.84 -20.31 4.86
CA ASP A 81 -1.72 -20.88 6.20
C ASP A 81 -1.20 -22.33 6.22
N HIS A 82 -1.31 -23.04 5.10
CA HIS A 82 -0.82 -24.41 4.95
C HIS A 82 0.49 -24.51 4.16
N SER A 83 1.05 -23.38 3.71
CA SER A 83 2.34 -23.36 3.01
C SER A 83 3.48 -23.53 4.03
N PRO A 84 4.33 -24.58 3.90
CA PRO A 84 5.47 -24.76 4.79
C PRO A 84 6.44 -23.56 4.76
N VAL A 85 6.55 -22.89 3.61
CA VAL A 85 7.37 -21.67 3.44
C VAL A 85 6.78 -20.52 4.24
N PHE A 86 5.46 -20.34 4.19
CA PHE A 86 4.78 -19.31 4.95
C PHE A 86 4.86 -19.56 6.46
N ILE A 87 4.63 -20.82 6.89
CA ILE A 87 4.75 -21.20 8.31
C ILE A 87 6.17 -20.99 8.82
N GLY A 88 7.18 -21.38 8.02
CA GLY A 88 8.58 -21.14 8.35
C GLY A 88 8.91 -19.66 8.45
N PHE A 89 8.41 -18.84 7.52
CA PHE A 89 8.59 -17.40 7.53
C PHE A 89 7.88 -16.74 8.73
N ASP A 90 6.63 -17.13 9.04
CA ASP A 90 5.89 -16.62 10.20
C ASP A 90 6.61 -16.95 11.51
N LEU A 91 7.13 -18.17 11.64
CA LEU A 91 7.94 -18.56 12.79
C LEU A 91 9.23 -17.74 12.91
N MET A 92 9.95 -17.55 11.80
CA MET A 92 11.15 -16.70 11.77
C MET A 92 10.84 -15.25 12.11
N ALA A 93 9.75 -14.69 11.58
CA ALA A 93 9.31 -13.32 11.86
C ALA A 93 8.88 -13.12 13.34
N ARG A 94 8.53 -14.20 14.05
CA ARG A 94 8.27 -14.17 15.51
C ARG A 94 9.53 -14.29 16.36
N LEU A 95 10.58 -14.90 15.82
CA LEU A 95 11.83 -15.15 16.52
C LEU A 95 12.89 -14.09 16.24
N LEU A 96 12.87 -13.50 15.06
CA LEU A 96 13.83 -12.51 14.60
C LEU A 96 13.15 -11.17 14.32
N SER A 97 13.87 -10.10 14.59
CA SER A 97 13.45 -8.75 14.25
C SER A 97 13.49 -8.53 12.74
N PRO A 98 12.58 -7.70 12.15
CA PRO A 98 12.72 -7.25 10.77
C PRO A 98 14.04 -6.54 10.49
N TYR A 99 14.69 -5.98 11.51
CA TYR A 99 16.05 -5.41 11.40
C TYR A 99 17.13 -6.46 11.18
N ASP A 100 16.91 -7.68 11.66
CA ASP A 100 17.83 -8.82 11.43
C ASP A 100 17.56 -9.49 10.08
N LEU A 101 16.26 -9.58 9.68
CA LEU A 101 15.84 -10.23 8.44
C LEU A 101 16.05 -9.36 7.20
N ASN A 102 15.97 -8.05 7.34
CA ASN A 102 16.11 -7.05 6.28
C ASN A 102 17.02 -5.90 6.71
N PRO A 103 18.30 -6.13 6.99
CA PRO A 103 19.19 -5.13 7.59
C PRO A 103 19.37 -3.87 6.72
N HIS A 104 19.12 -3.96 5.42
CA HIS A 104 19.20 -2.83 4.49
C HIS A 104 17.87 -2.08 4.33
N GLY A 105 16.80 -2.50 4.99
CA GLY A 105 15.49 -1.87 4.89
C GLY A 105 14.88 -1.88 3.48
N PHE A 106 15.26 -2.86 2.64
CA PHE A 106 14.78 -2.92 1.27
C PHE A 106 13.26 -3.11 1.23
N ASN A 107 12.58 -2.23 0.50
CA ASN A 107 11.14 -2.33 0.28
C ASN A 107 10.83 -1.97 -1.19
N PRO A 108 10.50 -2.98 -2.03
CA PRO A 108 10.25 -2.77 -3.46
C PRO A 108 9.04 -1.86 -3.74
N LEU A 109 8.13 -1.72 -2.78
CA LEU A 109 6.97 -0.85 -2.91
C LEU A 109 7.36 0.63 -3.00
N ARG A 110 8.52 1.02 -2.46
CA ARG A 110 9.04 2.39 -2.54
C ARG A 110 9.22 2.84 -4.00
N GLU A 111 9.87 2.03 -4.80
CA GLU A 111 10.12 2.32 -6.23
C GLU A 111 8.82 2.35 -7.01
N ILE A 112 7.95 1.37 -6.78
CA ILE A 112 6.64 1.30 -7.43
C ILE A 112 5.82 2.56 -7.14
N LEU A 113 5.81 3.05 -5.89
CA LEU A 113 5.10 4.28 -5.52
C LEU A 113 5.70 5.52 -6.15
N ALA A 114 7.04 5.64 -6.14
CA ALA A 114 7.74 6.77 -6.71
C ALA A 114 7.51 6.90 -8.24
N GLU A 115 7.36 5.76 -8.92
CA GLU A 115 7.09 5.72 -10.36
C GLU A 115 5.60 5.87 -10.71
N SER A 116 4.70 5.49 -9.79
CA SER A 116 3.25 5.44 -10.05
C SER A 116 2.50 6.69 -9.63
N VAL A 117 3.06 7.51 -8.73
CA VAL A 117 2.37 8.67 -8.16
C VAL A 117 3.22 9.93 -8.29
N ASN A 118 2.67 10.97 -8.89
CA ASN A 118 3.28 12.29 -8.88
C ASN A 118 2.87 13.06 -7.62
N PHE A 119 3.70 13.00 -6.59
CA PHE A 119 3.40 13.58 -5.27
C PHE A 119 3.24 15.11 -5.31
N ALA A 120 3.93 15.82 -6.21
CA ALA A 120 3.76 17.27 -6.39
C ALA A 120 2.38 17.62 -6.97
N ARG A 121 1.85 16.76 -7.85
CA ARG A 121 0.50 16.87 -8.39
C ARG A 121 -0.53 16.47 -7.34
N LEU A 122 -0.30 15.36 -6.62
CA LEU A 122 -1.15 14.86 -5.55
C LEU A 122 -1.39 15.92 -4.44
N ALA A 123 -0.37 16.69 -4.09
CA ALA A 123 -0.47 17.76 -3.10
C ALA A 123 -1.53 18.82 -3.46
N ARG A 124 -1.86 18.95 -4.74
CA ARG A 124 -2.83 19.92 -5.30
C ARG A 124 -4.13 19.28 -5.75
N ALA A 125 -4.31 17.97 -5.52
CA ALA A 125 -5.51 17.26 -5.93
C ALA A 125 -6.77 17.81 -5.23
N PRO A 126 -7.91 17.93 -5.94
CA PRO A 126 -9.16 18.40 -5.37
C PRO A 126 -9.76 17.39 -4.38
N ILE A 127 -9.47 16.10 -4.55
CA ILE A 127 -9.88 15.05 -3.62
C ILE A 127 -9.01 15.14 -2.37
N LYS A 128 -9.64 15.36 -1.22
CA LYS A 128 -8.94 15.46 0.07
C LYS A 128 -8.55 14.07 0.55
N LEU A 129 -7.27 13.89 0.87
CA LEU A 129 -6.75 12.62 1.38
C LEU A 129 -6.45 12.71 2.87
N PHE A 130 -6.77 11.63 3.58
CA PHE A 130 -6.47 11.42 4.99
C PHE A 130 -5.82 10.06 5.16
N ILE A 131 -4.48 10.05 5.15
CA ILE A 131 -3.69 8.81 5.27
C ILE A 131 -3.22 8.68 6.71
N THR A 132 -3.48 7.52 7.30
CA THR A 132 -3.11 7.26 8.70
C THR A 132 -1.91 6.31 8.76
N ALA A 133 -0.94 6.65 9.61
CA ALA A 133 0.10 5.74 10.07
C ALA A 133 0.24 5.87 11.59
N THR A 134 0.66 4.79 12.25
CA THR A 134 0.75 4.72 13.71
C THR A 134 2.16 5.09 14.17
N ASN A 135 2.28 6.08 15.05
CA ASN A 135 3.55 6.43 15.69
C ASN A 135 3.96 5.30 16.64
N VAL A 136 5.15 4.72 16.40
CA VAL A 136 5.65 3.55 17.13
C VAL A 136 5.83 3.82 18.62
N ARG A 137 6.28 5.05 18.97
CA ARG A 137 6.59 5.41 20.37
C ARG A 137 5.36 5.66 21.21
N THR A 138 4.32 6.24 20.60
CA THR A 138 3.12 6.68 21.32
C THR A 138 1.92 5.75 21.13
N GLY A 139 1.94 4.88 20.12
CA GLY A 139 0.81 4.05 19.70
C GLY A 139 -0.36 4.85 19.14
N ARG A 140 -0.16 6.13 18.79
CA ARG A 140 -1.23 6.99 18.27
C ARG A 140 -1.14 7.14 16.76
N GLY A 141 -2.30 7.11 16.09
CA GLY A 141 -2.41 7.41 14.67
C GLY A 141 -2.12 8.88 14.39
N ARG A 142 -1.27 9.15 13.39
CA ARG A 142 -1.09 10.47 12.77
C ARG A 142 -1.77 10.45 11.41
N ILE A 143 -2.56 11.48 11.13
CA ILE A 143 -3.23 11.68 9.85
C ILE A 143 -2.41 12.65 9.01
N PHE A 144 -2.00 12.20 7.84
CA PHE A 144 -1.29 12.97 6.81
C PHE A 144 -2.28 13.40 5.73
N ARG A 145 -2.20 14.67 5.33
CA ARG A 145 -3.07 15.26 4.30
C ARG A 145 -2.30 15.46 2.99
N ASN A 146 -3.00 15.78 1.90
CA ASN A 146 -2.44 15.88 0.54
C ASN A 146 -1.00 16.43 0.46
N ALA A 147 -0.74 17.59 1.09
CA ALA A 147 0.56 18.25 1.03
C ALA A 147 1.66 17.54 1.84
N GLU A 148 1.28 16.68 2.78
CA GLU A 148 2.19 15.91 3.64
C GLU A 148 2.48 14.52 3.07
N ILE A 149 1.68 14.06 2.08
CA ILE A 149 1.80 12.70 1.55
C ILE A 149 3.04 12.60 0.66
N SER A 150 3.90 11.67 1.02
CA SER A 150 5.14 11.30 0.33
C SER A 150 5.20 9.78 0.16
N PRO A 151 6.16 9.24 -0.59
CA PRO A 151 6.41 7.79 -0.60
C PRO A 151 6.58 7.22 0.80
N ASP A 152 7.27 7.94 1.69
CA ASP A 152 7.51 7.49 3.06
C ASP A 152 6.22 7.43 3.89
N VAL A 153 5.31 8.37 3.71
CA VAL A 153 3.99 8.35 4.37
C VAL A 153 3.17 7.14 3.94
N LEU A 154 3.14 6.84 2.64
CA LEU A 154 2.43 5.68 2.13
C LEU A 154 3.09 4.37 2.61
N LEU A 155 4.42 4.31 2.61
CA LEU A 155 5.17 3.16 3.13
C LEU A 155 4.94 2.97 4.62
N ALA A 156 4.94 4.04 5.41
CA ALA A 156 4.63 4.00 6.84
C ALA A 156 3.24 3.44 7.09
N SER A 157 2.25 3.91 6.33
CA SER A 157 0.86 3.44 6.41
C SER A 157 0.67 1.97 6.01
N ALA A 158 1.64 1.35 5.32
CA ALA A 158 1.61 -0.05 4.89
C ALA A 158 2.78 -0.87 5.48
N CYS A 159 3.49 -0.32 6.45
CA CYS A 159 4.64 -0.95 7.07
C CYS A 159 4.20 -1.99 8.10
N LEU A 160 4.22 -3.26 7.73
CA LEU A 160 3.94 -4.36 8.65
C LEU A 160 5.12 -4.51 9.64
N PRO A 161 4.88 -4.39 10.97
CA PRO A 161 5.93 -4.39 11.96
C PRO A 161 6.77 -5.68 12.04
N THR A 162 6.23 -6.77 11.51
CA THR A 162 6.89 -8.09 11.48
C THR A 162 7.77 -8.30 10.25
N MET A 163 7.68 -7.42 9.23
CA MET A 163 8.35 -7.61 7.94
C MET A 163 9.32 -6.48 7.57
N PHE A 164 9.03 -5.26 8.01
CA PHE A 164 9.76 -4.07 7.60
C PHE A 164 10.19 -3.23 8.79
N HIS A 165 11.26 -2.47 8.59
CA HIS A 165 11.66 -1.44 9.53
C HIS A 165 10.58 -0.35 9.61
N ALA A 166 10.39 0.22 10.80
CA ALA A 166 9.56 1.41 10.93
C ALA A 166 10.07 2.53 10.00
N VAL A 167 9.16 3.23 9.36
CA VAL A 167 9.52 4.35 8.47
C VAL A 167 9.65 5.61 9.29
N GLU A 168 10.78 6.30 9.17
CA GLU A 168 11.03 7.56 9.87
C GLU A 168 10.47 8.74 9.08
N ILE A 169 9.62 9.55 9.73
CA ILE A 169 9.05 10.77 9.19
C ILE A 169 9.21 11.86 10.26
N ASP A 170 9.87 12.96 9.92
CA ASP A 170 10.16 14.09 10.83
C ASP A 170 10.86 13.64 12.13
N GLY A 171 11.76 12.65 12.09
CA GLY A 171 12.48 12.10 13.24
C GLY A 171 11.66 11.18 14.16
N GLU A 172 10.44 10.82 13.74
CA GLU A 172 9.58 9.89 14.46
C GLU A 172 9.33 8.60 13.64
N PRO A 173 9.37 7.41 14.27
CA PRO A 173 9.11 6.15 13.58
C PRO A 173 7.61 5.86 13.48
N TYR A 174 7.18 5.40 12.29
CA TYR A 174 5.80 5.02 12.00
C TYR A 174 5.71 3.64 11.37
N TRP A 175 4.59 2.97 11.62
CA TRP A 175 4.16 1.73 10.97
C TRP A 175 2.64 1.70 10.74
N ASP A 176 2.10 0.63 10.12
CA ASP A 176 0.66 0.40 9.84
C ASP A 176 -0.16 0.14 11.12
#